data_471f33b12ae4495eb305a1e1e1ef5ab7
#
_entry.id   471f33b12ae4495eb305a1e1e1ef5ab7
#
_cell.length_a   1.000
_cell.length_b   1.000
_cell.length_c   1.000
_cell.angle_alpha   90.00
_cell.angle_beta   90.00
_cell.angle_gamma   90.00
#
_symmetry.space_group_name_H-M   'P 1'
#
loop_
_entity.id
_entity.type
_entity.pdbx_description
1 polymer ?
#
loop_
_entity_poly.entity_id
_entity_poly.type
_entity_poly.pdbx_seq_one_letter_code
_entity_poly.pdbx_strand_id
1 'polypeptide(L)'
;MMRHRGALLAVALEPTNMKKPKMRAVGVVPTQRQVAQLEHEHPEISRPTQLKVRTLDVGICGTDREICTFVYGAPPAGSDYLVLGHEALGEVVEVGSGVKHAKVGDLVVPSVRRPCPDPNCRPCQIDRQDFCATWKFNERGINQHHGYMTEFFVDDEKNFVVVPQELRHFAVLAEPLTIAEKGLTQVWQIQSRLPWACEEPGQPKGKGLRAVVLGAGPIGILGAMTCVLNGFDTYVYSRSPKPNDKAALVESFGAKYISIAECTPAQLAERVGNIDLVYEAVGVSKTSFEVMMHLGLNGVFVFTGIPAPEGHIQVEGNQLMRNLVLKNQVIVGTVNADKAAFQAAVRDLGEFKRRWPLALEKVISARHPVENFRELLTGKATGIKNVIAFGK
;
A
#
# COMPACT_ATOMS: atom_id res chain seq x y z
N MET A 1 22.43 63.62 49.84
CA MET A 1 22.72 62.97 48.55
C MET A 1 21.83 61.74 48.40
N MET A 2 20.67 61.89 47.78
CA MET A 2 19.76 60.77 47.48
C MET A 2 19.94 60.35 46.02
N ARG A 3 20.29 59.07 45.77
CA ARG A 3 20.39 58.49 44.44
C ARG A 3 19.05 57.79 44.11
N HIS A 4 18.34 58.33 43.13
CA HIS A 4 17.19 57.68 42.51
C HIS A 4 17.71 56.58 41.58
N ARG A 5 17.29 55.32 41.84
CA ARG A 5 17.40 54.19 40.92
C ARG A 5 16.11 54.15 40.12
N GLY A 6 16.21 54.46 38.82
CA GLY A 6 15.13 54.22 37.88
C GLY A 6 15.04 52.74 37.54
N ALA A 7 13.87 52.11 37.78
CA ALA A 7 13.54 50.76 37.34
C ALA A 7 13.13 50.84 35.85
N LEU A 8 13.88 50.22 34.97
CA LEU A 8 13.44 49.93 33.62
C LEU A 8 12.41 48.78 33.63
N LEU A 9 11.18 49.13 33.32
CA LEU A 9 10.14 48.12 33.01
C LEU A 9 10.49 47.49 31.64
N ALA A 10 10.86 46.20 31.67
CA ALA A 10 10.92 45.40 30.46
C ALA A 10 9.49 45.09 30.02
N VAL A 11 9.04 45.69 28.93
CA VAL A 11 7.81 45.34 28.24
C VAL A 11 8.02 43.96 27.62
N ALA A 12 7.43 42.92 28.18
CA ALA A 12 7.39 41.59 27.51
C ALA A 12 6.49 41.76 26.27
N LEU A 13 7.09 41.69 25.11
CA LEU A 13 6.36 41.51 23.84
C LEU A 13 5.67 40.15 23.88
N GLU A 14 4.34 40.15 23.91
CA GLU A 14 3.55 38.95 23.68
C GLU A 14 3.95 38.36 22.31
N PRO A 15 4.09 37.02 22.19
CA PRO A 15 4.38 36.40 20.92
C PRO A 15 3.23 36.70 19.96
N THR A 16 3.49 37.47 18.92
CA THR A 16 2.57 37.68 17.81
C THR A 16 2.19 36.33 17.25
N ASN A 17 0.92 35.97 17.39
CA ASN A 17 0.32 34.75 16.87
C ASN A 17 0.27 34.86 15.32
N MET A 18 1.41 34.72 14.67
CA MET A 18 1.50 34.68 13.21
C MET A 18 0.84 33.38 12.75
N LYS A 19 -0.31 33.47 12.07
CA LYS A 19 -0.97 32.33 11.45
C LYS A 19 0.05 31.63 10.55
N LYS A 20 0.25 30.33 10.77
CA LYS A 20 1.12 29.53 9.90
C LYS A 20 0.66 29.64 8.46
N PRO A 21 1.58 29.69 7.48
CA PRO A 21 1.21 29.69 6.08
C PRO A 21 0.35 28.48 5.76
N LYS A 22 -0.61 28.65 4.87
CA LYS A 22 -1.51 27.60 4.40
C LYS A 22 -1.00 27.04 3.08
N MET A 23 -1.29 25.78 2.83
CA MET A 23 -1.00 25.09 1.58
C MET A 23 -2.22 24.30 1.12
N ARG A 24 -2.21 23.89 -0.12
CA ARG A 24 -3.27 23.14 -0.75
C ARG A 24 -3.22 21.66 -0.32
N ALA A 25 -4.38 21.09 0.01
CA ALA A 25 -4.56 19.67 0.28
C ALA A 25 -5.90 19.16 -0.28
N VAL A 26 -6.03 17.84 -0.41
CA VAL A 26 -7.27 17.18 -0.79
C VAL A 26 -7.68 16.22 0.32
N GLY A 27 -8.95 16.28 0.71
CA GLY A 27 -9.42 15.45 1.82
C GLY A 27 -10.93 15.39 1.95
N VAL A 28 -11.36 14.84 3.07
CA VAL A 28 -12.77 14.73 3.45
C VAL A 28 -13.06 15.53 4.71
N VAL A 29 -14.25 16.13 4.75
CA VAL A 29 -14.84 16.76 5.95
C VAL A 29 -16.05 15.90 6.35
N PRO A 30 -15.88 14.92 7.26
CA PRO A 30 -16.91 13.91 7.52
C PRO A 30 -18.23 14.50 8.05
N THR A 31 -18.17 15.52 8.91
CA THR A 31 -19.35 16.18 9.49
C THR A 31 -20.21 16.87 8.43
N GLN A 32 -19.63 17.28 7.30
CA GLN A 32 -20.29 17.91 6.17
C GLN A 32 -20.55 16.93 5.02
N ARG A 33 -20.08 15.69 5.13
CA ARG A 33 -20.06 14.68 4.05
C ARG A 33 -19.51 15.24 2.74
N GLN A 34 -18.39 15.93 2.82
CA GLN A 34 -17.77 16.63 1.69
C GLN A 34 -16.39 16.10 1.38
N VAL A 35 -16.12 15.87 0.09
CA VAL A 35 -14.78 15.68 -0.49
C VAL A 35 -14.34 17.00 -1.07
N ALA A 36 -13.25 17.58 -0.60
CA ALA A 36 -12.88 18.96 -0.90
C ALA A 36 -11.37 19.16 -1.06
N GLN A 37 -11.03 20.23 -1.82
CA GLN A 37 -9.74 20.88 -1.66
C GLN A 37 -9.79 21.68 -0.36
N LEU A 38 -8.75 21.57 0.45
CA LEU A 38 -8.64 22.12 1.79
C LEU A 38 -7.44 23.06 1.87
N GLU A 39 -7.54 24.03 2.79
CA GLU A 39 -6.39 24.78 3.28
C GLU A 39 -5.77 24.05 4.46
N HIS A 40 -4.61 23.45 4.27
CA HIS A 40 -3.87 22.71 5.30
C HIS A 40 -2.70 23.54 5.81
N GLU A 41 -2.33 23.38 7.09
CA GLU A 41 -1.18 24.08 7.64
C GLU A 41 0.12 23.59 7.01
N HIS A 42 0.99 24.54 6.64
CA HIS A 42 2.31 24.21 6.13
C HIS A 42 3.15 23.59 7.27
N PRO A 43 3.67 22.36 7.10
CA PRO A 43 4.39 21.70 8.18
C PRO A 43 5.82 22.22 8.31
N GLU A 44 6.34 22.18 9.54
CA GLU A 44 7.71 22.51 9.87
C GLU A 44 8.40 21.36 10.61
N ILE A 45 9.70 21.23 10.42
CA ILE A 45 10.51 20.28 11.18
C ILE A 45 10.51 20.72 12.65
N SER A 46 10.07 19.83 13.54
CA SER A 46 10.01 20.08 14.99
C SER A 46 10.92 19.14 15.79
N ARG A 47 11.46 18.11 15.14
CA ARG A 47 12.38 17.14 15.76
C ARG A 47 13.62 16.92 14.88
N PRO A 48 14.80 16.67 15.47
CA PRO A 48 16.04 16.48 14.71
C PRO A 48 15.99 15.32 13.70
N THR A 49 15.15 14.32 13.92
CA THR A 49 15.06 13.10 13.10
C THR A 49 14.05 13.22 11.93
N GLN A 50 13.47 14.38 11.71
CA GLN A 50 12.42 14.56 10.72
C GLN A 50 12.96 15.02 9.37
N LEU A 51 12.24 14.60 8.32
CA LEU A 51 12.34 15.09 6.95
C LEU A 51 11.11 15.91 6.63
N LYS A 52 11.32 17.03 5.93
CA LYS A 52 10.25 17.74 5.22
C LYS A 52 10.30 17.34 3.76
N VAL A 53 9.17 16.89 3.26
CA VAL A 53 9.07 16.29 1.94
C VAL A 53 8.04 17.05 1.12
N ARG A 54 8.41 17.42 -0.09
CA ARG A 54 7.50 17.90 -1.12
C ARG A 54 6.84 16.71 -1.79
N THR A 55 5.52 16.66 -1.81
CA THR A 55 4.77 15.63 -2.52
C THR A 55 4.94 15.81 -4.03
N LEU A 56 5.26 14.72 -4.71
CA LEU A 56 5.37 14.70 -6.17
C LEU A 56 4.17 13.98 -6.79
N ASP A 57 3.93 12.75 -6.38
CA ASP A 57 2.87 11.89 -6.89
C ASP A 57 2.12 11.21 -5.72
N VAL A 58 0.81 11.07 -5.83
CA VAL A 58 -0.01 10.27 -4.90
C VAL A 58 -0.92 9.33 -5.70
N GLY A 59 -0.79 8.03 -5.48
CA GLY A 59 -1.64 7.02 -6.08
C GLY A 59 -3.05 7.05 -5.48
N ILE A 60 -4.06 6.76 -6.30
CA ILE A 60 -5.44 6.60 -5.86
C ILE A 60 -5.72 5.14 -5.56
N CYS A 61 -6.12 4.86 -4.33
CA CYS A 61 -6.50 3.53 -3.85
C CYS A 61 -8.02 3.36 -3.74
N GLY A 62 -8.47 2.09 -3.68
CA GLY A 62 -9.85 1.77 -3.31
C GLY A 62 -10.23 2.31 -1.93
N THR A 63 -9.29 2.27 -0.97
CA THR A 63 -9.46 2.82 0.39
C THR A 63 -9.75 4.32 0.39
N ASP A 64 -9.07 5.12 -0.45
CA ASP A 64 -9.37 6.57 -0.55
C ASP A 64 -10.82 6.80 -1.01
N ARG A 65 -11.30 5.98 -1.96
CA ARG A 65 -12.68 6.05 -2.47
C ARG A 65 -13.69 5.60 -1.42
N GLU A 66 -13.37 4.58 -0.63
CA GLU A 66 -14.20 4.10 0.46
C GLU A 66 -14.34 5.17 1.55
N ILE A 67 -13.25 5.85 1.92
CA ILE A 67 -13.27 6.99 2.85
C ILE A 67 -14.17 8.11 2.33
N CYS A 68 -14.19 8.35 1.01
CA CYS A 68 -15.08 9.33 0.38
C CYS A 68 -16.57 8.97 0.46
N THR A 69 -16.93 7.75 0.85
CA THR A 69 -18.32 7.38 1.17
C THR A 69 -18.71 7.72 2.61
N PHE A 70 -17.76 8.13 3.46
CA PHE A 70 -17.93 8.53 4.85
C PHE A 70 -18.38 7.39 5.80
N VAL A 71 -18.07 6.15 5.46
CA VAL A 71 -18.31 4.97 6.30
C VAL A 71 -17.03 4.42 6.91
N TYR A 72 -15.88 4.90 6.47
CA TYR A 72 -14.55 4.46 6.91
C TYR A 72 -13.61 5.67 7.06
N GLY A 73 -12.54 5.49 7.85
CA GLY A 73 -11.55 6.53 8.11
C GLY A 73 -11.99 7.56 9.15
N ALA A 74 -11.02 8.22 9.77
CA ALA A 74 -11.27 9.25 10.77
C ALA A 74 -10.21 10.34 10.74
N PRO A 75 -10.59 11.63 10.94
CA PRO A 75 -9.64 12.73 11.15
C PRO A 75 -8.76 12.54 12.39
N PRO A 76 -7.60 13.19 12.46
CA PRO A 76 -6.83 13.30 13.69
C PRO A 76 -7.63 14.01 14.79
N ALA A 77 -7.32 13.72 16.05
CA ALA A 77 -7.93 14.41 17.17
C ALA A 77 -7.75 15.94 17.06
N GLY A 78 -8.85 16.69 17.20
CA GLY A 78 -8.87 18.15 17.08
C GLY A 78 -8.92 18.68 15.64
N SER A 79 -9.06 17.82 14.63
CA SER A 79 -9.27 18.22 13.24
C SER A 79 -10.67 17.86 12.75
N ASP A 80 -11.30 18.76 12.01
CA ASP A 80 -12.61 18.55 11.38
C ASP A 80 -12.51 17.77 10.06
N TYR A 81 -11.30 17.60 9.53
CA TYR A 81 -11.03 17.00 8.22
C TYR A 81 -9.90 15.99 8.27
N LEU A 82 -9.90 15.10 7.30
CA LEU A 82 -8.80 14.17 7.02
C LEU A 82 -8.22 14.49 5.64
N VAL A 83 -6.93 14.84 5.57
CA VAL A 83 -6.19 14.84 4.29
C VAL A 83 -6.01 13.40 3.86
N LEU A 84 -6.39 13.08 2.62
CA LEU A 84 -6.32 11.73 2.04
C LEU A 84 -4.93 11.37 1.50
N GLY A 85 -4.82 10.16 0.96
CA GLY A 85 -3.65 9.65 0.25
C GLY A 85 -2.64 8.97 1.15
N HIS A 86 -2.33 7.74 0.81
CA HIS A 86 -1.37 6.90 1.54
C HIS A 86 -0.30 6.27 0.62
N GLU A 87 -0.48 6.32 -0.69
CA GLU A 87 0.47 5.87 -1.71
C GLU A 87 1.24 7.07 -2.26
N ALA A 88 2.37 7.45 -1.71
CA ALA A 88 3.06 8.68 -2.10
C ALA A 88 4.50 8.49 -2.54
N LEU A 89 4.91 9.36 -3.45
CA LEU A 89 6.31 9.66 -3.76
C LEU A 89 6.55 11.14 -3.50
N GLY A 90 7.64 11.46 -2.81
CA GLY A 90 8.04 12.83 -2.56
C GLY A 90 9.53 13.06 -2.70
N GLU A 91 9.92 14.33 -2.66
CA GLU A 91 11.31 14.78 -2.65
C GLU A 91 11.62 15.48 -1.33
N VAL A 92 12.73 15.11 -0.72
CA VAL A 92 13.21 15.73 0.51
C VAL A 92 13.65 17.17 0.21
N VAL A 93 13.03 18.14 0.87
CA VAL A 93 13.36 19.56 0.71
C VAL A 93 14.07 20.17 1.92
N GLU A 94 13.95 19.51 3.09
CA GLU A 94 14.62 19.94 4.33
C GLU A 94 14.83 18.74 5.23
N VAL A 95 15.94 18.73 5.99
CA VAL A 95 16.30 17.66 6.91
C VAL A 95 16.63 18.23 8.30
N GLY A 96 16.17 17.54 9.33
CA GLY A 96 16.56 17.82 10.71
C GLY A 96 18.01 17.43 10.99
N SER A 97 18.61 18.06 11.98
CA SER A 97 20.05 17.91 12.31
C SER A 97 20.49 16.48 12.71
N GLY A 98 19.56 15.62 13.05
CA GLY A 98 19.81 14.22 13.45
C GLY A 98 19.52 13.18 12.36
N VAL A 99 19.13 13.61 11.15
CA VAL A 99 18.90 12.75 9.99
C VAL A 99 20.22 12.13 9.51
N LYS A 100 20.22 10.84 9.16
CA LYS A 100 21.45 10.08 8.85
C LYS A 100 21.48 9.44 7.47
N HIS A 101 20.32 9.09 6.90
CA HIS A 101 20.23 8.23 5.72
C HIS A 101 19.59 8.93 4.52
N ALA A 102 19.01 10.11 4.71
CA ALA A 102 18.41 10.91 3.65
C ALA A 102 19.02 12.31 3.59
N LYS A 103 19.00 12.92 2.43
CA LYS A 103 19.47 14.29 2.19
C LYS A 103 18.50 15.05 1.29
N VAL A 104 18.61 16.37 1.26
CA VAL A 104 17.85 17.23 0.36
C VAL A 104 18.08 16.80 -1.10
N GLY A 105 17.00 16.69 -1.86
CA GLY A 105 16.96 16.21 -3.24
C GLY A 105 16.75 14.68 -3.39
N ASP A 106 16.80 13.91 -2.30
CA ASP A 106 16.48 12.49 -2.37
C ASP A 106 14.98 12.27 -2.63
N LEU A 107 14.68 11.29 -3.47
CA LEU A 107 13.32 10.77 -3.62
C LEU A 107 13.02 9.79 -2.49
N VAL A 108 11.83 9.87 -1.92
CA VAL A 108 11.41 9.01 -0.81
C VAL A 108 9.97 8.53 -0.96
N VAL A 109 9.72 7.30 -0.52
CA VAL A 109 8.37 6.76 -0.31
C VAL A 109 8.12 6.59 1.18
N PRO A 110 7.02 7.12 1.72
CA PRO A 110 6.68 7.02 3.13
C PRO A 110 5.87 5.75 3.43
N SER A 111 6.07 5.17 4.60
CA SER A 111 5.20 4.10 5.11
C SER A 111 3.85 4.67 5.58
N VAL A 112 2.84 3.80 5.72
CA VAL A 112 1.45 4.20 6.01
C VAL A 112 1.15 4.21 7.50
N ARG A 113 1.38 3.08 8.19
CA ARG A 113 0.97 2.89 9.59
C ARG A 113 2.02 3.43 10.57
N ARG A 114 1.56 4.09 11.62
CA ARG A 114 2.36 4.56 12.75
C ARG A 114 2.09 3.70 13.98
N PRO A 115 3.09 3.46 14.84
CA PRO A 115 2.92 2.64 16.02
C PRO A 115 1.86 3.23 16.96
N CYS A 116 1.17 2.37 17.70
CA CYS A 116 0.28 2.80 18.76
C CYS A 116 1.07 3.40 19.93
N PRO A 117 0.43 4.22 20.78
CA PRO A 117 1.09 4.85 21.93
C PRO A 117 1.33 3.91 23.12
N ASP A 118 0.85 2.65 23.06
CA ASP A 118 1.00 1.69 24.14
C ASP A 118 2.43 1.17 24.25
N PRO A 119 3.14 1.46 25.36
CA PRO A 119 4.53 1.01 25.55
C PRO A 119 4.66 -0.51 25.71
N ASN A 120 3.56 -1.24 25.93
CA ASN A 120 3.54 -2.69 26.07
C ASN A 120 3.17 -3.42 24.77
N CYS A 121 2.85 -2.70 23.71
CA CYS A 121 2.56 -3.29 22.42
C CYS A 121 3.86 -3.79 21.75
N ARG A 122 4.21 -5.06 22.00
CA ARG A 122 5.47 -5.65 21.50
C ARG A 122 5.69 -5.46 19.99
N PRO A 123 4.72 -5.67 19.09
CA PRO A 123 4.95 -5.42 17.67
C PRO A 123 5.36 -3.98 17.38
N CYS A 124 4.72 -3.00 18.00
CA CYS A 124 5.05 -1.59 17.80
C CYS A 124 6.41 -1.20 18.37
N GLN A 125 6.88 -1.88 19.42
CA GLN A 125 8.21 -1.68 20.01
C GLN A 125 9.36 -2.12 19.10
N ILE A 126 9.12 -3.02 18.17
CA ILE A 126 10.10 -3.56 17.24
C ILE A 126 9.85 -3.13 15.79
N ASP A 127 9.20 -1.97 15.60
CA ASP A 127 8.84 -1.39 14.30
C ASP A 127 8.00 -2.32 13.39
N ARG A 128 7.20 -3.22 14.01
CA ARG A 128 6.23 -4.11 13.36
C ARG A 128 4.80 -3.69 13.66
N GLN A 129 4.50 -2.41 13.53
CA GLN A 129 3.17 -1.83 13.71
C GLN A 129 2.12 -2.42 12.74
N ASP A 130 2.57 -3.06 11.68
CA ASP A 130 1.72 -3.85 10.78
C ASP A 130 1.04 -5.04 11.47
N PHE A 131 1.56 -5.49 12.62
CA PHE A 131 0.98 -6.49 13.53
C PHE A 131 0.51 -5.89 14.86
N CYS A 132 0.21 -4.60 14.93
CA CYS A 132 -0.19 -3.95 16.18
C CYS A 132 -1.28 -4.74 16.91
N ALA A 133 -1.02 -5.10 18.17
CA ALA A 133 -1.91 -5.93 19.00
C ALA A 133 -3.06 -5.16 19.65
N THR A 134 -2.96 -3.82 19.73
CA THR A 134 -3.96 -2.98 20.43
C THR A 134 -4.98 -2.33 19.51
N TRP A 135 -4.75 -2.37 18.19
CA TRP A 135 -5.54 -1.66 17.17
C TRP A 135 -5.60 -0.13 17.35
N LYS A 136 -4.77 0.45 18.22
CA LYS A 136 -4.67 1.91 18.46
C LYS A 136 -3.59 2.58 17.61
N PHE A 137 -3.25 1.99 16.46
CA PHE A 137 -2.36 2.58 15.49
C PHE A 137 -3.04 3.71 14.70
N ASN A 138 -2.25 4.60 14.14
CA ASN A 138 -2.72 5.60 13.18
C ASN A 138 -2.23 5.24 11.77
N GLU A 139 -2.97 5.67 10.76
CA GLU A 139 -2.61 5.44 9.34
C GLU A 139 -2.72 6.73 8.56
N ARG A 140 -1.64 7.10 7.90
CA ARG A 140 -1.56 8.27 7.05
C ARG A 140 -2.62 8.22 5.95
N GLY A 141 -3.45 9.27 5.90
CA GLY A 141 -4.50 9.41 4.89
C GLY A 141 -5.70 8.50 5.06
N ILE A 142 -5.74 7.69 6.13
CA ILE A 142 -6.79 6.71 6.39
C ILE A 142 -7.43 6.94 7.75
N ASN A 143 -6.64 6.85 8.82
CA ASN A 143 -7.20 6.86 10.17
C ASN A 143 -6.33 7.66 11.15
N GLN A 144 -6.93 8.71 11.74
CA GLN A 144 -6.35 9.55 12.78
C GLN A 144 -4.98 10.17 12.46
N HIS A 145 -4.63 10.25 11.17
CA HIS A 145 -3.39 10.88 10.71
C HIS A 145 -3.57 11.41 9.29
N HIS A 146 -3.26 12.72 9.07
CA HIS A 146 -3.33 13.32 7.74
C HIS A 146 -2.42 12.62 6.76
N GLY A 147 -2.91 12.46 5.53
CA GLY A 147 -2.23 11.78 4.44
C GLY A 147 -1.30 12.66 3.63
N TYR A 148 -1.03 12.20 2.44
CA TYR A 148 -0.03 12.75 1.54
C TYR A 148 -0.61 13.54 0.35
N MET A 149 -1.95 13.64 0.22
CA MET A 149 -2.58 14.51 -0.79
C MET A 149 -2.49 15.99 -0.36
N THR A 150 -1.27 16.48 -0.22
CA THR A 150 -0.90 17.84 0.19
C THR A 150 0.44 18.23 -0.42
N GLU A 151 0.76 19.51 -0.50
CA GLU A 151 2.00 19.98 -1.15
C GLU A 151 3.26 19.56 -0.39
N PHE A 152 3.20 19.59 0.95
CA PHE A 152 4.32 19.19 1.82
C PHE A 152 3.82 18.38 3.02
N PHE A 153 4.68 17.51 3.52
CA PHE A 153 4.47 16.81 4.78
C PHE A 153 5.80 16.61 5.52
N VAL A 154 5.71 16.37 6.81
CA VAL A 154 6.85 16.09 7.70
C VAL A 154 6.64 14.77 8.40
N ASP A 155 7.70 13.99 8.53
CA ASP A 155 7.71 12.76 9.32
C ASP A 155 9.14 12.36 9.73
N ASP A 156 9.27 11.40 10.65
CA ASP A 156 10.57 10.86 11.04
C ASP A 156 11.22 10.06 9.91
N GLU A 157 12.53 10.18 9.75
CA GLU A 157 13.33 9.46 8.74
C GLU A 157 13.08 7.95 8.73
N LYS A 158 12.83 7.34 9.88
CA LYS A 158 12.56 5.90 9.97
C LYS A 158 11.34 5.44 9.17
N ASN A 159 10.41 6.35 8.91
CA ASN A 159 9.17 6.09 8.17
C ASN A 159 9.33 6.23 6.65
N PHE A 160 10.53 6.45 6.16
CA PHE A 160 10.82 6.61 4.73
C PHE A 160 11.77 5.55 4.22
N VAL A 161 11.63 5.25 2.93
CA VAL A 161 12.62 4.52 2.13
C VAL A 161 13.07 5.42 0.99
N VAL A 162 14.38 5.60 0.87
CA VAL A 162 14.99 6.35 -0.23
C VAL A 162 14.85 5.55 -1.52
N VAL A 163 14.51 6.27 -2.60
CA VAL A 163 14.24 5.70 -3.92
C VAL A 163 15.33 6.16 -4.90
N PRO A 164 15.92 5.26 -5.70
CA PRO A 164 16.80 5.64 -6.80
C PRO A 164 16.11 6.58 -7.79
N GLN A 165 16.84 7.59 -8.29
CA GLN A 165 16.31 8.63 -9.20
C GLN A 165 15.71 8.03 -10.48
N GLU A 166 16.27 6.96 -10.99
CA GLU A 166 15.77 6.23 -12.16
C GLU A 166 14.39 5.61 -11.97
N LEU A 167 13.91 5.47 -10.73
CA LEU A 167 12.56 4.97 -10.42
C LEU A 167 11.53 6.09 -10.23
N ARG A 168 11.90 7.38 -10.44
CA ARG A 168 11.01 8.54 -10.26
C ARG A 168 9.60 8.34 -10.84
N HIS A 169 9.50 7.73 -12.02
CA HIS A 169 8.23 7.53 -12.69
C HIS A 169 7.37 6.39 -12.14
N PHE A 170 7.95 5.49 -11.35
CA PHE A 170 7.28 4.27 -10.89
C PHE A 170 7.14 4.17 -9.38
N ALA A 171 7.93 4.95 -8.64
CA ALA A 171 8.06 4.77 -7.19
C ALA A 171 6.77 5.01 -6.38
N VAL A 172 5.79 5.71 -6.94
CA VAL A 172 4.44 5.81 -6.36
C VAL A 172 3.74 4.45 -6.27
N LEU A 173 4.21 3.44 -7.02
CA LEU A 173 3.73 2.05 -6.96
C LEU A 173 4.37 1.26 -5.80
N ALA A 174 5.33 1.81 -5.08
CA ALA A 174 6.02 1.09 -4.00
C ALA A 174 5.04 0.70 -2.89
N GLU A 175 4.18 1.62 -2.46
CA GLU A 175 3.21 1.32 -1.39
C GLU A 175 2.29 0.14 -1.78
N PRO A 176 1.54 0.16 -2.89
CA PRO A 176 0.69 -0.97 -3.27
C PRO A 176 1.48 -2.26 -3.54
N LEU A 177 2.72 -2.19 -3.99
CA LEU A 177 3.59 -3.35 -4.16
C LEU A 177 3.97 -4.00 -2.82
N THR A 178 4.07 -3.22 -1.73
CA THR A 178 4.40 -3.76 -0.40
C THR A 178 3.44 -4.86 0.07
N ILE A 179 2.20 -4.85 -0.41
CA ILE A 179 1.19 -5.85 -0.05
C ILE A 179 1.61 -7.22 -0.60
N ALA A 180 2.13 -7.28 -1.82
CA ALA A 180 2.67 -8.50 -2.40
C ALA A 180 3.97 -8.92 -1.71
N GLU A 181 4.89 -7.98 -1.44
CA GLU A 181 6.16 -8.25 -0.78
C GLU A 181 5.97 -8.86 0.61
N LYS A 182 5.09 -8.26 1.41
CA LYS A 182 4.73 -8.81 2.72
C LYS A 182 4.05 -10.17 2.58
N GLY A 183 3.08 -10.28 1.67
CA GLY A 183 2.36 -11.53 1.41
C GLY A 183 3.32 -12.68 1.09
N LEU A 184 4.24 -12.49 0.14
CA LEU A 184 5.23 -13.50 -0.22
C LEU A 184 6.25 -13.77 0.89
N THR A 185 6.67 -12.76 1.64
CA THR A 185 7.53 -12.97 2.81
C THR A 185 6.87 -13.91 3.81
N GLN A 186 5.58 -13.73 4.09
CA GLN A 186 4.82 -14.63 4.97
C GLN A 186 4.65 -16.03 4.36
N VAL A 187 4.43 -16.12 3.05
CA VAL A 187 4.38 -17.42 2.35
C VAL A 187 5.67 -18.19 2.55
N TRP A 188 6.83 -17.56 2.36
CA TRP A 188 8.12 -18.22 2.55
C TRP A 188 8.38 -18.63 4.01
N GLN A 189 7.99 -17.80 4.98
CA GLN A 189 8.04 -18.16 6.41
C GLN A 189 7.15 -19.37 6.72
N ILE A 190 5.94 -19.44 6.16
CA ILE A 190 5.03 -20.57 6.33
C ILE A 190 5.59 -21.81 5.65
N GLN A 191 6.08 -21.70 4.44
CA GLN A 191 6.57 -22.83 3.65
C GLN A 191 7.92 -23.39 4.16
N SER A 192 8.65 -22.68 5.02
CA SER A 192 9.81 -23.23 5.73
C SER A 192 9.47 -24.44 6.62
N ARG A 193 8.17 -24.71 6.87
CA ARG A 193 7.68 -25.95 7.50
C ARG A 193 7.90 -27.21 6.66
N LEU A 194 8.13 -27.08 5.36
CA LEU A 194 8.34 -28.20 4.45
C LEU A 194 9.84 -28.56 4.40
N PRO A 195 10.22 -29.80 4.79
CA PRO A 195 11.66 -30.16 4.89
C PRO A 195 12.44 -30.09 3.56
N TRP A 196 11.72 -30.16 2.44
CA TRP A 196 12.29 -30.12 1.08
C TRP A 196 12.22 -28.75 0.43
N ALA A 197 11.59 -27.77 1.07
CA ALA A 197 11.58 -26.38 0.58
C ALA A 197 12.92 -25.69 0.86
N CYS A 198 14.02 -26.42 0.72
CA CYS A 198 15.37 -25.88 0.87
C CYS A 198 15.67 -24.97 -0.33
N GLU A 199 16.22 -23.81 -0.04
CA GLU A 199 16.69 -22.87 -1.05
C GLU A 199 17.90 -23.47 -1.77
N GLU A 200 17.75 -23.75 -3.07
CA GLU A 200 18.92 -23.99 -3.90
C GLU A 200 19.60 -22.63 -4.14
N PRO A 201 20.86 -22.44 -3.75
CA PRO A 201 21.55 -21.19 -3.96
C PRO A 201 21.48 -20.71 -5.42
N GLY A 202 21.01 -19.47 -5.62
CA GLY A 202 20.91 -18.86 -6.95
C GLY A 202 19.66 -19.20 -7.74
N GLN A 203 18.73 -19.98 -7.21
CA GLN A 203 17.43 -20.25 -7.85
C GLN A 203 16.32 -19.40 -7.21
N PRO A 204 15.35 -18.92 -8.00
CA PRO A 204 14.14 -18.30 -7.47
C PRO A 204 13.32 -19.28 -6.63
N LYS A 205 12.85 -18.86 -5.46
CA LYS A 205 12.11 -19.71 -4.50
C LYS A 205 10.84 -20.35 -5.05
N GLY A 206 10.18 -19.69 -6.02
CA GLY A 206 8.97 -20.18 -6.68
C GLY A 206 9.21 -21.08 -7.88
N LYS A 207 10.47 -21.43 -8.21
CA LYS A 207 10.78 -22.29 -9.36
C LYS A 207 10.09 -23.64 -9.25
N GLY A 208 9.31 -23.98 -10.27
CA GLY A 208 8.51 -25.23 -10.31
C GLY A 208 7.19 -25.16 -9.55
N LEU A 209 6.92 -24.07 -8.85
CA LEU A 209 5.65 -23.81 -8.15
C LEU A 209 4.70 -22.99 -9.01
N ARG A 210 3.40 -23.12 -8.76
CA ARG A 210 2.33 -22.45 -9.51
C ARG A 210 1.55 -21.51 -8.61
N ALA A 211 1.42 -20.25 -9.08
CA ALA A 211 0.67 -19.23 -8.38
C ALA A 211 -0.58 -18.81 -9.17
N VAL A 212 -1.69 -18.69 -8.48
CA VAL A 212 -2.92 -18.10 -8.99
C VAL A 212 -3.13 -16.76 -8.29
N VAL A 213 -3.20 -15.68 -9.06
CA VAL A 213 -3.50 -14.33 -8.56
C VAL A 213 -4.95 -14.01 -8.89
N LEU A 214 -5.76 -13.72 -7.87
CA LEU A 214 -7.15 -13.33 -8.05
C LEU A 214 -7.25 -11.84 -8.26
N GLY A 215 -7.69 -11.44 -9.47
CA GLY A 215 -7.88 -10.05 -9.85
C GLY A 215 -6.74 -9.46 -10.68
N ALA A 216 -7.13 -8.57 -11.61
CA ALA A 216 -6.23 -7.78 -12.47
C ALA A 216 -6.38 -6.27 -12.18
N GLY A 217 -6.51 -5.92 -10.90
CA GLY A 217 -6.37 -4.56 -10.38
C GLY A 217 -4.90 -4.24 -10.07
N PRO A 218 -4.59 -3.05 -9.52
CA PRO A 218 -3.21 -2.65 -9.22
C PRO A 218 -2.47 -3.67 -8.34
N ILE A 219 -3.11 -4.08 -7.23
CA ILE A 219 -2.54 -5.05 -6.28
C ILE A 219 -2.32 -6.42 -6.94
N GLY A 220 -3.30 -6.89 -7.74
CA GLY A 220 -3.19 -8.19 -8.43
C GLY A 220 -2.11 -8.18 -9.51
N ILE A 221 -2.00 -7.12 -10.32
CA ILE A 221 -0.97 -7.01 -11.36
C ILE A 221 0.43 -6.94 -10.73
N LEU A 222 0.63 -6.09 -9.74
CA LEU A 222 1.91 -6.00 -9.02
C LEU A 222 2.25 -7.32 -8.33
N GLY A 223 1.27 -7.98 -7.69
CA GLY A 223 1.44 -9.30 -7.11
C GLY A 223 1.80 -10.38 -8.13
N ALA A 224 1.19 -10.33 -9.32
CA ALA A 224 1.55 -11.25 -10.41
C ALA A 224 2.98 -11.01 -10.92
N MET A 225 3.40 -9.74 -11.09
CA MET A 225 4.78 -9.40 -11.45
C MET A 225 5.76 -9.92 -10.38
N THR A 226 5.43 -9.76 -9.09
CA THR A 226 6.27 -10.29 -8.00
C THR A 226 6.31 -11.83 -8.01
N CYS A 227 5.19 -12.51 -8.27
CA CYS A 227 5.18 -13.97 -8.42
C CYS A 227 6.08 -14.44 -9.59
N VAL A 228 5.97 -13.80 -10.77
CA VAL A 228 6.83 -14.12 -11.92
C VAL A 228 8.30 -13.83 -11.61
N LEU A 229 8.61 -12.71 -10.95
CA LEU A 229 9.98 -12.38 -10.53
C LEU A 229 10.58 -13.43 -9.60
N ASN A 230 9.74 -13.99 -8.70
CA ASN A 230 10.12 -15.05 -7.78
C ASN A 230 10.11 -16.46 -8.42
N GLY A 231 9.83 -16.56 -9.73
CA GLY A 231 9.96 -17.81 -10.50
C GLY A 231 8.73 -18.71 -10.50
N PHE A 232 7.58 -18.26 -10.00
CA PHE A 232 6.33 -19.02 -10.12
C PHE A 232 5.84 -19.07 -11.58
N ASP A 233 5.28 -20.22 -11.99
CA ASP A 233 4.36 -20.27 -13.13
C ASP A 233 3.06 -19.60 -12.70
N THR A 234 2.83 -18.35 -13.18
CA THR A 234 1.84 -17.43 -12.64
C THR A 234 0.62 -17.30 -13.53
N TYR A 235 -0.56 -17.44 -12.94
CA TYR A 235 -1.87 -17.31 -13.58
C TYR A 235 -2.65 -16.17 -12.92
N VAL A 236 -3.16 -15.23 -13.72
CA VAL A 236 -4.07 -14.17 -13.24
C VAL A 236 -5.50 -14.53 -13.61
N TYR A 237 -6.33 -14.75 -12.60
CA TYR A 237 -7.73 -15.12 -12.74
C TYR A 237 -8.63 -13.90 -12.48
N SER A 238 -9.33 -13.41 -13.51
CA SER A 238 -10.06 -12.13 -13.44
C SER A 238 -11.31 -12.13 -14.31
N ARG A 239 -12.21 -11.16 -14.09
CA ARG A 239 -13.57 -11.15 -14.66
C ARG A 239 -13.65 -10.98 -16.18
N SER A 240 -12.84 -10.10 -16.72
CA SER A 240 -13.00 -9.67 -18.13
C SER A 240 -12.56 -10.76 -19.10
N PRO A 241 -13.38 -11.13 -20.11
CA PRO A 241 -12.94 -12.07 -21.14
C PRO A 241 -11.86 -11.46 -22.04
N LYS A 242 -11.09 -12.31 -22.71
CA LYS A 242 -10.17 -11.87 -23.76
C LYS A 242 -10.93 -11.57 -25.06
N PRO A 243 -10.41 -10.61 -25.89
CA PRO A 243 -9.23 -9.77 -25.66
C PRO A 243 -9.56 -8.56 -24.77
N ASN A 244 -8.60 -8.16 -23.90
CA ASN A 244 -8.67 -6.92 -23.14
C ASN A 244 -7.25 -6.45 -22.74
N ASP A 245 -7.10 -5.13 -22.46
CA ASP A 245 -5.81 -4.51 -22.17
C ASP A 245 -5.10 -5.10 -20.94
N LYS A 246 -5.87 -5.52 -19.92
CA LYS A 246 -5.30 -6.13 -18.72
C LYS A 246 -4.74 -7.52 -19.00
N ALA A 247 -5.40 -8.30 -19.85
CA ALA A 247 -4.89 -9.58 -20.30
C ALA A 247 -3.59 -9.42 -21.10
N ALA A 248 -3.58 -8.47 -22.05
CA ALA A 248 -2.37 -8.16 -22.82
C ALA A 248 -1.22 -7.69 -21.93
N LEU A 249 -1.51 -6.87 -20.91
CA LEU A 249 -0.51 -6.45 -19.93
C LEU A 249 0.03 -7.64 -19.13
N VAL A 250 -0.84 -8.48 -18.57
CA VAL A 250 -0.46 -9.66 -17.78
C VAL A 250 0.43 -10.60 -18.59
N GLU A 251 0.09 -10.84 -19.85
CA GLU A 251 0.86 -11.72 -20.73
C GLU A 251 2.21 -11.10 -21.16
N SER A 252 2.32 -9.77 -21.19
CA SER A 252 3.55 -9.08 -21.57
C SER A 252 4.70 -9.21 -20.57
N PHE A 253 4.43 -9.58 -19.32
CA PHE A 253 5.46 -9.86 -18.33
C PHE A 253 5.59 -11.35 -17.97
N GLY A 254 4.97 -12.24 -18.77
CA GLY A 254 5.16 -13.69 -18.67
C GLY A 254 4.16 -14.44 -17.80
N ALA A 255 3.14 -13.79 -17.25
CA ALA A 255 2.03 -14.47 -16.61
C ALA A 255 0.94 -14.88 -17.62
N LYS A 256 0.04 -15.78 -17.23
CA LYS A 256 -1.05 -16.29 -18.07
C LYS A 256 -2.37 -15.71 -17.55
N TYR A 257 -3.15 -15.07 -18.42
CA TYR A 257 -4.45 -14.53 -18.06
C TYR A 257 -5.56 -15.55 -18.34
N ILE A 258 -6.45 -15.77 -17.35
CA ILE A 258 -7.62 -16.64 -17.46
C ILE A 258 -8.86 -15.86 -17.03
N SER A 259 -9.92 -15.91 -17.84
CA SER A 259 -11.18 -15.24 -17.52
C SER A 259 -12.11 -16.13 -16.69
N ILE A 260 -12.69 -15.56 -15.63
CA ILE A 260 -13.77 -16.18 -14.84
C ILE A 260 -15.00 -16.49 -15.73
N ALA A 261 -15.25 -15.66 -16.75
CA ALA A 261 -16.37 -15.86 -17.66
C ALA A 261 -16.22 -17.09 -18.57
N GLU A 262 -14.97 -17.56 -18.75
CA GLU A 262 -14.62 -18.66 -19.68
C GLU A 262 -14.14 -19.92 -18.97
N CYS A 263 -13.86 -19.83 -17.68
CA CYS A 263 -13.20 -20.86 -16.92
C CYS A 263 -13.69 -20.87 -15.47
N THR A 264 -14.35 -21.93 -15.05
CA THR A 264 -14.74 -22.10 -13.64
C THR A 264 -13.52 -22.36 -12.73
N PRO A 265 -13.63 -22.21 -11.39
CA PRO A 265 -12.55 -22.54 -10.48
C PRO A 265 -12.06 -24.01 -10.59
N ALA A 266 -12.95 -24.95 -10.87
CA ALA A 266 -12.57 -26.34 -11.10
C ALA A 266 -11.72 -26.50 -12.38
N GLN A 267 -12.17 -25.92 -13.48
CA GLN A 267 -11.41 -25.92 -14.74
C GLN A 267 -10.08 -25.14 -14.63
N LEU A 268 -10.04 -24.07 -13.79
CA LEU A 268 -8.79 -23.40 -13.48
C LEU A 268 -7.81 -24.35 -12.81
N ALA A 269 -8.25 -25.12 -11.81
CA ALA A 269 -7.41 -26.10 -11.12
C ALA A 269 -6.93 -27.21 -12.05
N GLU A 270 -7.77 -27.69 -12.96
CA GLU A 270 -7.36 -28.66 -13.99
C GLU A 270 -6.27 -28.12 -14.91
N ARG A 271 -6.38 -26.83 -15.35
CA ARG A 271 -5.38 -26.18 -16.21
C ARG A 271 -4.07 -25.88 -15.50
N VAL A 272 -4.15 -25.45 -14.23
CA VAL A 272 -2.98 -25.10 -13.43
C VAL A 272 -2.28 -26.33 -12.87
N GLY A 273 -3.05 -27.35 -12.47
CA GLY A 273 -2.58 -28.50 -11.71
C GLY A 273 -2.48 -28.20 -10.21
N ASN A 274 -1.39 -28.56 -9.53
CA ASN A 274 -1.23 -28.20 -8.11
C ASN A 274 -1.10 -26.68 -7.96
N ILE A 275 -2.04 -26.04 -7.28
CA ILE A 275 -1.98 -24.62 -6.97
C ILE A 275 -1.21 -24.45 -5.67
N ASP A 276 0.05 -24.03 -5.73
CA ASP A 276 0.93 -23.90 -4.58
C ASP A 276 0.69 -22.59 -3.82
N LEU A 277 0.26 -21.54 -4.53
CA LEU A 277 -0.05 -20.24 -3.97
C LEU A 277 -1.31 -19.67 -4.61
N VAL A 278 -2.25 -19.20 -3.79
CA VAL A 278 -3.27 -18.24 -4.22
C VAL A 278 -2.99 -16.91 -3.56
N TYR A 279 -2.77 -15.87 -4.38
CA TYR A 279 -2.66 -14.48 -3.94
C TYR A 279 -3.97 -13.75 -4.25
N GLU A 280 -4.79 -13.54 -3.23
CA GLU A 280 -6.11 -12.93 -3.37
C GLU A 280 -6.01 -11.41 -3.26
N ALA A 281 -6.41 -10.69 -4.32
CA ALA A 281 -6.31 -9.23 -4.44
C ALA A 281 -7.59 -8.59 -5.01
N VAL A 282 -8.75 -9.23 -4.80
CA VAL A 282 -10.02 -8.77 -5.36
C VAL A 282 -11.06 -8.37 -4.30
N GLY A 283 -10.96 -8.95 -3.10
CA GLY A 283 -11.90 -8.70 -2.00
C GLY A 283 -13.34 -9.18 -2.31
N VAL A 284 -13.50 -10.25 -3.12
CA VAL A 284 -14.81 -10.84 -3.44
C VAL A 284 -14.91 -12.20 -2.81
N SER A 285 -15.59 -12.29 -1.67
CA SER A 285 -15.65 -13.50 -0.83
C SER A 285 -16.07 -14.74 -1.63
N LYS A 286 -17.11 -14.65 -2.47
CA LYS A 286 -17.61 -15.80 -3.25
C LYS A 286 -16.49 -16.39 -4.11
N THR A 287 -15.86 -15.60 -4.96
CA THR A 287 -14.79 -16.06 -5.85
C THR A 287 -13.60 -16.60 -5.07
N SER A 288 -13.23 -15.93 -3.97
CA SER A 288 -12.10 -16.33 -3.15
C SER A 288 -12.32 -17.71 -2.51
N PHE A 289 -13.48 -17.96 -1.91
CA PHE A 289 -13.80 -19.27 -1.32
C PHE A 289 -14.01 -20.35 -2.37
N GLU A 290 -14.60 -20.06 -3.53
CA GLU A 290 -14.71 -21.01 -4.63
C GLU A 290 -13.33 -21.46 -5.13
N VAL A 291 -12.37 -20.54 -5.32
CA VAL A 291 -11.00 -20.90 -5.72
C VAL A 291 -10.25 -21.63 -4.59
N MET A 292 -10.46 -21.23 -3.33
CA MET A 292 -9.85 -21.88 -2.17
C MET A 292 -10.15 -23.39 -2.08
N MET A 293 -11.33 -23.81 -2.50
CA MET A 293 -11.70 -25.24 -2.55
C MET A 293 -10.77 -26.06 -3.45
N HIS A 294 -10.07 -25.41 -4.38
CA HIS A 294 -9.16 -26.03 -5.34
C HIS A 294 -7.68 -25.79 -5.04
N LEU A 295 -7.36 -25.21 -3.88
CA LEU A 295 -5.96 -25.07 -3.44
C LEU A 295 -5.26 -26.43 -3.45
N GLY A 296 -4.01 -26.48 -3.91
CA GLY A 296 -3.24 -27.70 -4.08
C GLY A 296 -2.69 -28.30 -2.79
N LEU A 297 -1.96 -29.41 -2.92
CA LEU A 297 -1.22 -30.03 -1.81
C LEU A 297 -0.16 -29.05 -1.30
N ASN A 298 -0.07 -28.89 0.03
CA ASN A 298 0.83 -27.99 0.73
C ASN A 298 0.66 -26.51 0.34
N GLY A 299 -0.42 -26.16 -0.35
CA GLY A 299 -0.66 -24.81 -0.87
C GLY A 299 -0.93 -23.78 0.23
N VAL A 300 -0.64 -22.51 -0.07
CA VAL A 300 -0.92 -21.37 0.79
C VAL A 300 -1.90 -20.44 0.09
N PHE A 301 -2.97 -20.05 0.79
CA PHE A 301 -3.94 -19.05 0.34
C PHE A 301 -3.72 -17.77 1.13
N VAL A 302 -3.39 -16.66 0.45
CA VAL A 302 -3.13 -15.35 1.06
C VAL A 302 -4.25 -14.39 0.73
N PHE A 303 -5.02 -13.97 1.74
CA PHE A 303 -6.00 -12.91 1.63
C PHE A 303 -5.35 -11.54 1.81
N THR A 304 -5.53 -10.65 0.84
CA THR A 304 -5.14 -9.22 0.93
C THR A 304 -6.30 -8.28 0.61
N GLY A 305 -7.31 -8.75 -0.11
CA GLY A 305 -8.50 -7.98 -0.42
C GLY A 305 -9.44 -7.89 0.77
N ILE A 306 -9.99 -6.71 1.01
CA ILE A 306 -11.00 -6.47 2.06
C ILE A 306 -12.38 -6.51 1.40
N PRO A 307 -13.24 -7.50 1.72
CA PRO A 307 -14.58 -7.57 1.17
C PRO A 307 -15.48 -6.49 1.79
N ALA A 308 -16.53 -6.09 1.04
CA ALA A 308 -17.58 -5.28 1.61
C ALA A 308 -18.21 -5.98 2.83
N PRO A 309 -18.61 -5.22 3.88
CA PRO A 309 -19.14 -5.80 5.12
C PRO A 309 -20.51 -6.47 4.96
N GLU A 310 -21.20 -6.22 3.85
CA GLU A 310 -22.56 -6.70 3.60
C GLU A 310 -22.56 -7.94 2.71
N GLY A 311 -23.53 -8.82 2.94
CA GLY A 311 -23.77 -10.03 2.16
C GLY A 311 -23.33 -11.32 2.86
N HIS A 312 -24.07 -12.39 2.56
CA HIS A 312 -23.76 -13.72 3.01
C HIS A 312 -23.34 -14.60 1.83
N ILE A 313 -22.34 -15.45 2.04
CA ILE A 313 -21.97 -16.49 1.08
C ILE A 313 -22.16 -17.86 1.73
N GLN A 314 -22.53 -18.84 0.92
CA GLN A 314 -22.54 -20.24 1.34
C GLN A 314 -21.20 -20.88 1.03
N VAL A 315 -20.62 -21.57 2.00
CA VAL A 315 -19.33 -22.27 1.88
C VAL A 315 -19.51 -23.72 2.34
N GLU A 316 -19.01 -24.68 1.56
CA GLU A 316 -18.96 -26.10 1.90
C GLU A 316 -17.91 -26.35 3.01
N GLY A 317 -18.24 -25.95 4.24
CA GLY A 317 -17.29 -25.92 5.38
C GLY A 317 -16.66 -27.27 5.70
N ASN A 318 -17.45 -28.37 5.64
CA ASN A 318 -16.91 -29.72 5.87
C ASN A 318 -15.84 -30.08 4.83
N GLN A 319 -16.10 -29.82 3.55
CA GLN A 319 -15.14 -30.11 2.49
C GLN A 319 -13.90 -29.22 2.58
N LEU A 320 -14.08 -27.93 2.93
CA LEU A 320 -12.96 -27.01 3.14
C LEU A 320 -12.05 -27.51 4.27
N MET A 321 -12.63 -27.87 5.43
CA MET A 321 -11.87 -28.38 6.56
C MET A 321 -11.14 -29.69 6.23
N ARG A 322 -11.78 -30.62 5.51
CA ARG A 322 -11.11 -31.83 5.01
C ARG A 322 -9.93 -31.53 4.10
N ASN A 323 -10.07 -30.58 3.17
CA ASN A 323 -9.00 -30.17 2.28
C ASN A 323 -7.82 -29.59 3.07
N LEU A 324 -8.08 -28.68 4.01
CA LEU A 324 -7.04 -28.07 4.87
C LEU A 324 -6.20 -29.14 5.57
N VAL A 325 -6.87 -30.13 6.18
CA VAL A 325 -6.19 -31.20 6.92
C VAL A 325 -5.48 -32.17 5.99
N LEU A 326 -6.21 -32.74 5.01
CA LEU A 326 -5.68 -33.83 4.17
C LEU A 326 -4.62 -33.38 3.17
N LYS A 327 -4.63 -32.09 2.79
CA LYS A 327 -3.68 -31.51 1.84
C LYS A 327 -2.61 -30.63 2.49
N ASN A 328 -2.54 -30.57 3.83
CA ASN A 328 -1.62 -29.71 4.58
C ASN A 328 -1.64 -28.25 4.10
N GLN A 329 -2.83 -27.69 3.87
CA GLN A 329 -3.01 -26.35 3.36
C GLN A 329 -2.93 -25.29 4.47
N VAL A 330 -2.57 -24.05 4.11
CA VAL A 330 -2.56 -22.90 5.03
C VAL A 330 -3.36 -21.76 4.43
N ILE A 331 -4.15 -21.09 5.26
CA ILE A 331 -4.84 -19.84 4.92
C ILE A 331 -4.29 -18.76 5.81
N VAL A 332 -3.91 -17.62 5.23
CA VAL A 332 -3.38 -16.46 5.96
C VAL A 332 -3.97 -15.16 5.42
N GLY A 333 -4.33 -14.26 6.33
CA GLY A 333 -4.68 -12.88 6.00
C GLY A 333 -3.50 -11.95 6.28
N THR A 334 -3.29 -10.94 5.43
CA THR A 334 -2.26 -9.93 5.62
C THR A 334 -2.76 -8.55 5.22
N VAL A 335 -2.31 -7.52 5.94
CA VAL A 335 -2.68 -6.12 5.70
C VAL A 335 -1.51 -5.22 6.06
N ASN A 336 -1.38 -4.08 5.34
CA ASN A 336 -0.32 -3.10 5.60
C ASN A 336 1.09 -3.69 5.43
N ALA A 337 2.13 -2.91 5.68
CA ALA A 337 3.50 -3.35 5.46
C ALA A 337 4.47 -2.68 6.43
N ASP A 338 5.58 -3.37 6.72
CA ASP A 338 6.72 -2.85 7.45
C ASP A 338 7.75 -2.20 6.51
N LYS A 339 8.78 -1.59 7.08
CA LYS A 339 9.86 -0.95 6.31
C LYS A 339 10.59 -1.94 5.39
N ALA A 340 10.73 -3.19 5.78
CA ALA A 340 11.40 -4.21 4.97
C ALA A 340 10.60 -4.50 3.68
N ALA A 341 9.28 -4.54 3.75
CA ALA A 341 8.43 -4.69 2.57
C ALA A 341 8.53 -3.46 1.64
N PHE A 342 8.62 -2.24 2.17
CA PHE A 342 8.88 -1.03 1.34
C PHE A 342 10.25 -1.09 0.66
N GLN A 343 11.30 -1.54 1.35
CA GLN A 343 12.62 -1.73 0.76
C GLN A 343 12.60 -2.80 -0.33
N ALA A 344 11.87 -3.90 -0.11
CA ALA A 344 11.66 -4.94 -1.11
C ALA A 344 10.92 -4.38 -2.34
N ALA A 345 9.85 -3.63 -2.13
CA ALA A 345 9.07 -3.02 -3.20
C ALA A 345 9.91 -2.07 -4.08
N VAL A 346 10.74 -1.22 -3.48
CA VAL A 346 11.64 -0.32 -4.24
C VAL A 346 12.66 -1.14 -5.06
N ARG A 347 13.22 -2.20 -4.48
CA ARG A 347 14.16 -3.09 -5.17
C ARG A 347 13.49 -3.81 -6.35
N ASP A 348 12.28 -4.36 -6.13
CA ASP A 348 11.56 -5.12 -7.14
C ASP A 348 10.97 -4.22 -8.24
N LEU A 349 10.63 -2.95 -7.96
CA LEU A 349 10.35 -1.96 -9.00
C LEU A 349 11.55 -1.74 -9.93
N GLY A 350 12.77 -1.76 -9.40
CA GLY A 350 14.00 -1.73 -10.20
C GLY A 350 14.13 -2.94 -11.12
N GLU A 351 13.81 -4.14 -10.60
CA GLU A 351 13.80 -5.37 -11.39
C GLU A 351 12.68 -5.39 -12.42
N PHE A 352 11.48 -4.90 -12.11
CA PHE A 352 10.38 -4.77 -13.06
C PHE A 352 10.74 -3.81 -14.19
N LYS A 353 11.32 -2.65 -13.86
CA LYS A 353 11.83 -1.71 -14.86
C LYS A 353 12.87 -2.33 -15.78
N ARG A 354 13.78 -3.12 -15.24
CA ARG A 354 14.82 -3.79 -15.99
C ARG A 354 14.29 -4.89 -16.91
N ARG A 355 13.34 -5.71 -16.42
CA ARG A 355 12.81 -6.89 -17.13
C ARG A 355 11.66 -6.56 -18.07
N TRP A 356 10.74 -5.71 -17.60
CA TRP A 356 9.46 -5.45 -18.26
C TRP A 356 9.11 -3.94 -18.30
N PRO A 357 9.98 -3.07 -18.85
CA PRO A 357 9.78 -1.61 -18.80
C PRO A 357 8.43 -1.17 -19.35
N LEU A 358 8.03 -1.70 -20.51
CA LEU A 358 6.76 -1.36 -21.15
C LEU A 358 5.52 -1.88 -20.38
N ALA A 359 5.66 -3.00 -19.67
CA ALA A 359 4.60 -3.50 -18.83
C ALA A 359 4.45 -2.61 -17.59
N LEU A 360 5.55 -2.24 -16.93
CA LEU A 360 5.54 -1.37 -15.76
C LEU A 360 4.93 0.00 -16.07
N GLU A 361 5.23 0.60 -17.21
CA GLU A 361 4.62 1.86 -17.68
C GLU A 361 3.10 1.79 -17.74
N LYS A 362 2.54 0.67 -18.23
CA LYS A 362 1.10 0.47 -18.36
C LYS A 362 0.36 0.27 -17.04
N VAL A 363 1.06 -0.01 -15.93
CA VAL A 363 0.44 -0.12 -14.61
C VAL A 363 -0.11 1.24 -14.17
N ILE A 364 0.59 2.33 -14.47
CA ILE A 364 0.10 3.69 -14.23
C ILE A 364 -0.69 4.13 -15.46
N SER A 365 -2.02 4.10 -15.34
CA SER A 365 -2.93 4.43 -16.43
C SER A 365 -2.88 5.89 -16.82
N ALA A 366 -2.80 6.79 -15.84
CA ALA A 366 -2.69 8.23 -16.06
C ALA A 366 -2.17 8.97 -14.82
N ARG A 367 -1.55 10.14 -15.07
CA ARG A 367 -1.27 11.17 -14.07
C ARG A 367 -2.18 12.35 -14.34
N HIS A 368 -2.81 12.82 -13.29
CA HIS A 368 -3.79 13.90 -13.36
C HIS A 368 -3.34 15.06 -12.48
N PRO A 369 -3.65 16.30 -12.86
CA PRO A 369 -3.46 17.45 -11.98
C PRO A 369 -4.38 17.32 -10.74
N VAL A 370 -3.98 17.98 -9.66
CA VAL A 370 -4.71 17.88 -8.38
C VAL A 370 -6.15 18.35 -8.48
N GLU A 371 -6.46 19.25 -9.40
CA GLU A 371 -7.80 19.79 -9.66
C GLU A 371 -8.82 18.70 -10.05
N ASN A 372 -8.35 17.58 -10.60
CA ASN A 372 -9.20 16.44 -10.99
C ASN A 372 -9.54 15.50 -9.82
N PHE A 373 -9.16 15.84 -8.60
CA PHE A 373 -9.31 14.97 -7.42
C PHE A 373 -10.73 14.44 -7.24
N ARG A 374 -11.75 15.28 -7.47
CA ARG A 374 -13.15 14.92 -7.24
C ARG A 374 -13.57 13.77 -8.16
N GLU A 375 -13.29 13.88 -9.45
CA GLU A 375 -13.60 12.81 -10.41
C GLU A 375 -12.86 11.51 -10.06
N LEU A 376 -11.58 11.62 -9.70
CA LEU A 376 -10.75 10.46 -9.37
C LEU A 376 -11.19 9.76 -8.09
N LEU A 377 -11.65 10.49 -7.09
CA LEU A 377 -12.03 9.94 -5.77
C LEU A 377 -13.49 9.48 -5.73
N THR A 378 -14.42 10.17 -6.41
CA THR A 378 -15.87 9.91 -6.30
C THR A 378 -16.50 9.42 -7.60
N GLY A 379 -15.79 9.54 -8.74
CA GLY A 379 -16.26 9.05 -10.02
C GLY A 379 -16.04 7.55 -10.22
N LYS A 380 -16.38 7.02 -11.39
CA LYS A 380 -16.15 5.61 -11.74
C LYS A 380 -14.65 5.35 -11.86
N ALA A 381 -14.18 4.28 -11.22
CA ALA A 381 -12.79 3.84 -11.37
C ALA A 381 -12.51 3.37 -12.81
N THR A 382 -11.47 3.92 -13.43
CA THR A 382 -11.02 3.56 -14.79
C THR A 382 -9.54 3.17 -14.76
N GLY A 383 -9.12 2.37 -15.74
CA GLY A 383 -7.72 1.95 -15.86
C GLY A 383 -7.27 0.98 -14.76
N ILE A 384 -5.98 1.05 -14.42
CA ILE A 384 -5.32 0.23 -13.39
C ILE A 384 -4.98 1.12 -12.20
N LYS A 385 -3.95 1.96 -12.29
CA LYS A 385 -3.57 2.92 -11.26
C LYS A 385 -3.63 4.34 -11.80
N ASN A 386 -4.45 5.19 -11.20
CA ASN A 386 -4.45 6.63 -11.42
C ASN A 386 -3.62 7.31 -10.34
N VAL A 387 -2.95 8.39 -10.71
CA VAL A 387 -2.05 9.16 -9.86
C VAL A 387 -2.41 10.63 -9.92
N ILE A 388 -2.44 11.30 -8.78
CA ILE A 388 -2.50 12.76 -8.69
C ILE A 388 -1.07 13.29 -8.61
N ALA A 389 -0.69 14.19 -9.52
CA ALA A 389 0.58 14.90 -9.51
C ALA A 389 0.43 16.23 -8.76
N PHE A 390 1.26 16.44 -7.72
CA PHE A 390 1.36 17.68 -6.95
C PHE A 390 2.51 18.58 -7.40
N GLY A 391 3.56 18.00 -7.96
CA GLY A 391 4.71 18.72 -8.50
C GLY A 391 4.55 18.99 -10.00
N LYS A 392 4.90 20.21 -10.42
CA LYS A 392 5.18 20.53 -11.83
C LYS A 392 6.60 20.09 -12.19
#